data_a46c5763e3bd0cac0551177d5bcbdcf7
#
_entry.id   a46c5763e3bd0cac0551177d5bcbdcf7
#
_cell.length_a   1.000
_cell.length_b   1.000
_cell.length_c   1.000
_cell.angle_alpha   90.00
_cell.angle_beta   90.00
_cell.angle_gamma   90.00
#
_symmetry.space_group_name_H-M   'P 1'
#
loop_
_entity.id
_entity.type
_entity.pdbx_description
1 polymer ?
#
loop_
_entity_poly.entity_id
_entity_poly.type
_entity_poly.pdbx_seq_one_letter_code
_entity_poly.pdbx_strand_id
1 'polypeptide(L)'
;MKIAKFLAAAAFAAAAMAACQAASAKALVLYYSQLGPEKAADAHPSQDMGNTQYLAYAIKDAVDGDIFRVENATPYPDNGYKALTEVAKKERQTNARPEMKGELPDLAQYDTVYIGAPVWWSDYPMVFYTMLDKYDFGGKTLVAFNTNGGSGPGVMVGTLKKAEPNAKVLDDCLDISSSQSKSCDGAVKTWLNAHSLLAK
;
A
#
# COMPACT_ATOMS: atom_id res chain seq x y z
N MET A 1 -8.92 -56.90 -58.03
CA MET A 1 -9.69 -55.65 -57.85
C MET A 1 -9.97 -55.45 -56.37
N LYS A 2 -9.11 -54.70 -55.67
CA LYS A 2 -9.28 -54.42 -54.23
C LYS A 2 -9.19 -52.90 -54.06
N ILE A 3 -10.31 -52.30 -53.72
CA ILE A 3 -10.48 -50.86 -53.43
C ILE A 3 -9.99 -50.61 -52.02
N ALA A 4 -8.89 -49.89 -51.88
CA ALA A 4 -8.43 -49.46 -50.59
C ALA A 4 -9.19 -48.19 -50.15
N LYS A 5 -9.92 -48.28 -49.06
CA LYS A 5 -10.55 -47.14 -48.41
C LYS A 5 -9.54 -46.40 -47.57
N PHE A 6 -9.18 -45.18 -47.96
CA PHE A 6 -8.43 -44.26 -47.12
C PHE A 6 -9.42 -43.62 -46.13
N LEU A 7 -9.31 -43.96 -44.87
CA LEU A 7 -9.91 -43.24 -43.78
C LEU A 7 -9.02 -42.05 -43.41
N ALA A 8 -9.48 -40.85 -43.74
CA ALA A 8 -8.84 -39.62 -43.27
C ALA A 8 -9.25 -39.44 -41.78
N ALA A 9 -8.28 -39.64 -40.88
CA ALA A 9 -8.44 -39.28 -39.47
C ALA A 9 -8.23 -37.76 -39.37
N ALA A 10 -9.34 -37.01 -39.24
CA ALA A 10 -9.27 -35.61 -38.85
C ALA A 10 -8.87 -35.52 -37.39
N ALA A 11 -7.60 -35.22 -37.12
CA ALA A 11 -7.14 -34.87 -35.80
C ALA A 11 -7.72 -33.48 -35.42
N PHE A 12 -8.74 -33.47 -34.58
CA PHE A 12 -9.17 -32.28 -33.88
C PHE A 12 -8.09 -31.89 -32.88
N ALA A 13 -7.16 -31.04 -33.29
CA ALA A 13 -6.31 -30.30 -32.35
C ALA A 13 -7.19 -29.30 -31.62
N ALA A 14 -7.77 -29.68 -30.51
CA ALA A 14 -8.36 -28.76 -29.56
C ALA A 14 -7.19 -27.94 -28.97
N ALA A 15 -6.90 -26.81 -29.62
CA ALA A 15 -6.09 -25.77 -29.04
C ALA A 15 -6.86 -25.28 -27.80
N ALA A 16 -6.46 -25.78 -26.62
CA ALA A 16 -6.81 -25.17 -25.36
C ALA A 16 -6.17 -23.79 -25.36
N MET A 17 -6.88 -22.79 -25.86
CA MET A 17 -6.60 -21.41 -25.52
C MET A 17 -6.87 -21.29 -24.03
N ALA A 18 -5.83 -21.48 -23.22
CA ALA A 18 -5.80 -20.94 -21.89
C ALA A 18 -5.96 -19.44 -22.07
N ALA A 19 -7.21 -18.96 -21.93
CA ALA A 19 -7.46 -17.56 -21.73
C ALA A 19 -6.70 -17.20 -20.46
N CYS A 20 -5.49 -16.65 -20.62
CA CYS A 20 -4.83 -15.90 -19.57
C CYS A 20 -5.76 -14.70 -19.34
N GLN A 21 -6.77 -14.89 -18.48
CA GLN A 21 -7.47 -13.77 -17.92
C GLN A 21 -6.37 -12.99 -17.23
N ALA A 22 -6.02 -11.85 -17.81
CA ALA A 22 -5.21 -10.87 -17.09
C ALA A 22 -5.93 -10.65 -15.76
N ALA A 23 -5.39 -11.22 -14.69
CA ALA A 23 -5.92 -10.97 -13.36
C ALA A 23 -5.97 -9.45 -13.24
N SER A 24 -7.13 -8.91 -12.89
CA SER A 24 -7.25 -7.48 -12.64
C SER A 24 -6.15 -7.11 -11.66
N ALA A 25 -5.32 -6.13 -12.03
CA ALA A 25 -4.21 -5.68 -11.20
C ALA A 25 -4.75 -5.35 -9.80
N LYS A 26 -4.44 -6.18 -8.81
CA LYS A 26 -4.98 -6.04 -7.46
C LYS A 26 -4.14 -5.05 -6.69
N ALA A 27 -4.79 -4.12 -6.01
CA ALA A 27 -4.14 -3.12 -5.18
C ALA A 27 -4.18 -3.50 -3.70
N LEU A 28 -3.10 -3.20 -2.97
CA LEU A 28 -3.04 -3.29 -1.51
C LEU A 28 -2.68 -1.94 -0.93
N VAL A 29 -3.42 -1.49 0.08
CA VAL A 29 -3.12 -0.28 0.83
C VAL A 29 -2.57 -0.65 2.20
N LEU A 30 -1.28 -0.43 2.41
CA LEU A 30 -0.58 -0.60 3.68
C LEU A 30 -0.50 0.76 4.38
N TYR A 31 -1.02 0.87 5.60
CA TYR A 31 -1.00 2.14 6.31
C TYR A 31 -0.73 1.99 7.80
N TYR A 32 -0.12 3.03 8.38
CA TYR A 32 -0.06 3.27 9.81
C TYR A 32 -0.87 4.53 10.15
N SER A 33 -1.57 4.48 11.26
CA SER A 33 -2.22 5.67 11.85
C SER A 33 -2.11 5.59 13.37
N GLN A 34 -1.56 6.63 13.99
CA GLN A 34 -1.43 6.70 15.45
C GLN A 34 -2.79 6.76 16.14
N LEU A 35 -3.74 7.45 15.51
CA LEU A 35 -5.09 7.63 16.03
C LEU A 35 -6.11 6.94 15.11
N GLY A 36 -7.29 6.74 15.66
CA GLY A 36 -8.43 6.15 14.97
C GLY A 36 -8.72 4.73 15.44
N PRO A 37 -10.01 4.36 15.49
CA PRO A 37 -10.44 3.04 15.91
C PRO A 37 -10.01 1.97 14.91
N GLU A 38 -9.98 0.73 15.36
CA GLU A 38 -9.93 -0.40 14.45
C GLU A 38 -11.20 -0.42 13.58
N LYS A 39 -11.03 -0.64 12.29
CA LYS A 39 -12.11 -0.67 11.30
C LYS A 39 -12.03 -1.94 10.47
N ALA A 40 -13.19 -2.44 10.05
CA ALA A 40 -13.27 -3.54 9.11
C ALA A 40 -12.68 -3.15 7.74
N ALA A 41 -12.16 -4.14 7.00
CA ALA A 41 -11.52 -3.89 5.71
C ALA A 41 -12.48 -3.33 4.65
N ASP A 42 -13.77 -3.63 4.76
CA ASP A 42 -14.84 -3.14 3.89
C ASP A 42 -15.43 -1.78 4.32
N ALA A 43 -14.96 -1.21 5.44
CA ALA A 43 -15.40 0.11 5.88
C ALA A 43 -15.04 1.19 4.85
N HIS A 44 -15.82 2.27 4.87
CA HIS A 44 -15.58 3.48 4.08
C HIS A 44 -15.01 4.61 4.97
N PRO A 45 -14.39 5.65 4.38
CA PRO A 45 -13.88 6.78 5.13
C PRO A 45 -14.96 7.40 6.04
N SER A 46 -14.61 7.67 7.30
CA SER A 46 -15.51 8.26 8.30
C SER A 46 -14.77 9.24 9.21
N GLN A 47 -15.49 10.23 9.75
CA GLN A 47 -14.88 11.33 10.51
C GLN A 47 -14.23 10.91 11.84
N ASP A 48 -14.55 9.75 12.38
CA ASP A 48 -13.94 9.17 13.58
C ASP A 48 -12.57 8.50 13.34
N MET A 49 -12.20 8.29 12.07
CA MET A 49 -10.90 7.74 11.70
C MET A 49 -9.75 8.70 12.02
N GLY A 50 -8.54 8.17 12.24
CA GLY A 50 -7.30 8.95 12.23
C GLY A 50 -7.01 9.55 10.84
N ASN A 51 -6.18 10.58 10.76
CA ASN A 51 -5.93 11.30 9.50
C ASN A 51 -5.41 10.37 8.39
N THR A 52 -4.34 9.64 8.65
CA THR A 52 -3.78 8.70 7.67
C THR A 52 -4.71 7.52 7.42
N GLN A 53 -5.47 7.09 8.44
CA GLN A 53 -6.48 6.06 8.28
C GLN A 53 -7.55 6.49 7.28
N TYR A 54 -8.12 7.70 7.42
CA TYR A 54 -9.10 8.22 6.47
C TYR A 54 -8.55 8.20 5.03
N LEU A 55 -7.34 8.76 4.85
CA LEU A 55 -6.68 8.80 3.53
C LEU A 55 -6.47 7.39 2.94
N ALA A 56 -6.06 6.43 3.78
CA ALA A 56 -5.87 5.05 3.35
C ALA A 56 -7.17 4.40 2.85
N TYR A 57 -8.28 4.61 3.56
CA TYR A 57 -9.59 4.11 3.14
C TYR A 57 -10.12 4.85 1.90
N ALA A 58 -9.86 6.14 1.74
CA ALA A 58 -10.19 6.88 0.52
C ALA A 58 -9.41 6.35 -0.71
N ILE A 59 -8.14 6.01 -0.53
CA ILE A 59 -7.34 5.35 -1.58
C ILE A 59 -7.92 3.97 -1.89
N LYS A 60 -8.11 3.13 -0.87
CA LYS A 60 -8.67 1.78 -0.99
C LYS A 60 -9.96 1.78 -1.80
N ASP A 61 -10.90 2.68 -1.48
CA ASP A 61 -12.18 2.80 -2.21
C ASP A 61 -11.99 3.26 -3.66
N ALA A 62 -11.04 4.17 -3.91
CA ALA A 62 -10.78 4.70 -5.25
C ALA A 62 -10.08 3.69 -6.19
N VAL A 63 -9.34 2.73 -5.63
CA VAL A 63 -8.58 1.72 -6.39
C VAL A 63 -9.23 0.34 -6.33
N ASP A 64 -10.36 0.18 -5.64
CA ASP A 64 -11.03 -1.11 -5.36
C ASP A 64 -10.02 -2.15 -4.81
N GLY A 65 -9.25 -1.72 -3.80
CA GLY A 65 -8.14 -2.50 -3.25
C GLY A 65 -8.43 -3.13 -1.89
N ASP A 66 -7.53 -3.99 -1.47
CA ASP A 66 -7.46 -4.47 -0.09
C ASP A 66 -6.73 -3.45 0.80
N ILE A 67 -6.93 -3.57 2.10
CA ILE A 67 -6.31 -2.68 3.08
C ILE A 67 -5.74 -3.47 4.25
N PHE A 68 -4.57 -3.04 4.75
CA PHE A 68 -3.94 -3.63 5.92
C PHE A 68 -3.30 -2.54 6.78
N ARG A 69 -3.60 -2.56 8.09
CA ARG A 69 -3.03 -1.64 9.06
C ARG A 69 -1.71 -2.19 9.60
N VAL A 70 -0.62 -1.49 9.33
CA VAL A 70 0.70 -1.77 9.91
C VAL A 70 0.74 -1.20 11.31
N GLU A 71 1.01 -2.02 12.31
CA GLU A 71 1.06 -1.63 13.72
C GLU A 71 2.31 -2.18 14.41
N ASN A 72 2.77 -1.49 15.43
CA ASN A 72 3.78 -2.03 16.33
C ASN A 72 3.16 -3.11 17.24
N ALA A 73 3.89 -4.17 17.52
CA ALA A 73 3.47 -5.17 18.52
C ALA A 73 3.33 -4.54 19.91
N THR A 74 4.22 -3.61 20.26
CA THR A 74 4.08 -2.75 21.45
C THR A 74 3.56 -1.38 21.00
N PRO A 75 2.34 -0.97 21.41
CA PRO A 75 1.80 0.32 21.05
C PRO A 75 2.69 1.49 21.49
N TYR A 76 2.70 2.56 20.71
CA TYR A 76 3.34 3.80 21.11
C TYR A 76 2.63 4.46 22.29
N PRO A 77 3.32 5.31 23.08
CA PRO A 77 2.70 6.03 24.17
C PRO A 77 1.49 6.85 23.71
N ASP A 78 0.41 6.79 24.48
CA ASP A 78 -0.83 7.55 24.28
C ASP A 78 -0.98 8.74 25.26
N ASN A 79 -0.01 8.90 26.16
CA ASN A 79 0.01 9.92 27.20
C ASN A 79 0.50 11.30 26.73
N GLY A 80 0.39 11.57 25.41
CA GLY A 80 0.57 12.88 24.82
C GLY A 80 1.64 12.96 23.73
N TYR A 81 1.53 14.02 22.95
CA TYR A 81 2.38 14.25 21.77
C TYR A 81 3.88 14.22 22.06
N LYS A 82 4.30 14.78 23.22
CA LYS A 82 5.72 14.81 23.59
C LYS A 82 6.27 13.39 23.80
N ALA A 83 5.56 12.55 24.54
CA ALA A 83 6.01 11.18 24.79
C ALA A 83 6.15 10.38 23.50
N LEU A 84 5.16 10.49 22.59
CA LEU A 84 5.21 9.88 21.27
C LEU A 84 6.42 10.35 20.46
N THR A 85 6.63 11.66 20.36
CA THR A 85 7.72 12.23 19.55
C THR A 85 9.11 11.90 20.08
N GLU A 86 9.28 11.78 21.39
CA GLU A 86 10.55 11.35 22.01
C GLU A 86 10.88 9.89 21.67
N VAL A 87 9.90 8.99 21.75
CA VAL A 87 10.08 7.58 21.37
C VAL A 87 10.40 7.47 19.88
N ALA A 88 9.61 8.10 19.01
CA ALA A 88 9.83 8.09 17.57
C ALA A 88 11.20 8.69 17.18
N LYS A 89 11.64 9.76 17.88
CA LYS A 89 12.97 10.34 17.69
C LYS A 89 14.08 9.35 18.05
N LYS A 90 13.95 8.69 19.20
CA LYS A 90 14.93 7.70 19.65
C LYS A 90 15.01 6.53 18.67
N GLU A 91 13.88 6.00 18.24
CA GLU A 91 13.85 4.92 17.24
C GLU A 91 14.57 5.32 15.94
N ARG A 92 14.29 6.54 15.45
CA ARG A 92 14.95 7.08 14.25
C ARG A 92 16.47 7.20 14.44
N GLN A 93 16.91 7.75 15.57
CA GLN A 93 18.33 7.96 15.88
C GLN A 93 19.10 6.66 16.03
N THR A 94 18.47 5.62 16.58
CA THR A 94 19.08 4.29 16.79
C THR A 94 18.87 3.35 15.62
N ASN A 95 18.20 3.79 14.55
CA ASN A 95 17.79 2.97 13.42
C ASN A 95 17.05 1.69 13.89
N ALA A 96 16.14 1.87 14.86
CA ALA A 96 15.41 0.78 15.48
C ALA A 96 14.54 0.00 14.49
N ARG A 97 14.25 -1.24 14.85
CA ARG A 97 13.29 -2.12 14.14
C ARG A 97 12.22 -2.59 15.12
N PRO A 98 11.23 -1.70 15.45
CA PRO A 98 10.14 -2.10 16.31
C PRO A 98 9.43 -3.32 15.71
N GLU A 99 9.09 -4.28 16.55
CA GLU A 99 8.37 -5.47 16.12
C GLU A 99 7.01 -5.10 15.53
N MET A 100 6.70 -5.63 14.34
CA MET A 100 5.42 -5.44 13.68
C MET A 100 4.39 -6.44 14.23
N LYS A 101 3.19 -5.98 14.51
CA LYS A 101 2.06 -6.81 14.92
C LYS A 101 1.50 -7.58 13.72
N GLY A 102 1.47 -8.91 13.82
CA GLY A 102 0.92 -9.77 12.78
C GLY A 102 1.79 -9.86 11.52
N GLU A 103 1.18 -10.37 10.46
CA GLU A 103 1.83 -10.62 9.17
C GLU A 103 1.06 -9.91 8.05
N LEU A 104 1.79 -9.45 7.01
CA LEU A 104 1.14 -8.96 5.79
C LEU A 104 0.37 -10.09 5.08
N PRO A 105 -0.68 -9.77 4.32
CA PRO A 105 -1.29 -10.74 3.42
C PRO A 105 -0.28 -11.22 2.37
N ASP A 106 -0.58 -12.35 1.71
CA ASP A 106 0.26 -12.85 0.62
C ASP A 106 0.41 -11.79 -0.48
N LEU A 107 1.63 -11.23 -0.58
CA LEU A 107 1.95 -10.17 -1.52
C LEU A 107 1.90 -10.62 -3.00
N ALA A 108 1.95 -11.91 -3.28
CA ALA A 108 1.89 -12.43 -4.65
C ALA A 108 0.58 -12.06 -5.38
N GLN A 109 -0.48 -11.72 -4.62
CA GLN A 109 -1.78 -11.33 -5.17
C GLN A 109 -1.82 -9.89 -5.70
N TYR A 110 -0.82 -9.06 -5.40
CA TYR A 110 -0.87 -7.62 -5.62
C TYR A 110 0.19 -7.15 -6.61
N ASP A 111 -0.20 -6.31 -7.54
CA ASP A 111 0.69 -5.67 -8.50
C ASP A 111 1.08 -4.26 -8.07
N THR A 112 0.16 -3.57 -7.37
CA THR A 112 0.38 -2.22 -6.85
C THR A 112 0.17 -2.20 -5.34
N VAL A 113 1.15 -1.65 -4.62
CA VAL A 113 1.09 -1.50 -3.17
C VAL A 113 1.25 -0.03 -2.79
N TYR A 114 0.20 0.52 -2.17
CA TYR A 114 0.22 1.85 -1.60
C TYR A 114 0.76 1.76 -0.18
N ILE A 115 1.79 2.54 0.13
CA ILE A 115 2.48 2.48 1.42
C ILE A 115 2.44 3.86 2.06
N GLY A 116 1.72 4.00 3.18
CA GLY A 116 1.50 5.31 3.76
C GLY A 116 1.47 5.38 5.28
N ALA A 117 1.87 6.54 5.77
CA ALA A 117 1.98 6.84 7.20
C ALA A 117 1.91 8.35 7.45
N PRO A 118 1.70 8.80 8.70
CA PRO A 118 2.02 10.18 9.05
C PRO A 118 3.54 10.39 8.92
N VAL A 119 3.95 11.57 8.46
CA VAL A 119 5.38 11.92 8.37
C VAL A 119 5.94 12.13 9.77
N TRP A 120 6.83 11.23 10.21
CA TRP A 120 7.53 11.33 11.48
C TRP A 120 9.03 11.57 11.25
N TRP A 121 9.54 12.69 11.76
CA TRP A 121 10.96 13.06 11.57
C TRP A 121 11.38 12.98 10.10
N SER A 122 10.54 13.53 9.21
CA SER A 122 10.71 13.61 7.76
C SER A 122 10.64 12.28 7.02
N ASP A 123 10.14 11.20 7.64
CA ASP A 123 10.09 9.87 7.03
C ASP A 123 8.96 9.00 7.61
N TYR A 124 8.94 7.72 7.26
CA TYR A 124 8.08 6.70 7.85
C TYR A 124 8.37 6.47 9.34
N PRO A 125 7.37 6.12 10.15
CA PRO A 125 7.58 5.46 11.44
C PRO A 125 8.44 4.22 11.29
N MET A 126 9.30 3.92 12.31
CA MET A 126 10.32 2.87 12.18
C MET A 126 9.77 1.45 11.99
N VAL A 127 8.51 1.18 12.33
CA VAL A 127 7.85 -0.11 12.03
C VAL A 127 7.78 -0.40 10.52
N PHE A 128 7.75 0.62 9.65
CA PHE A 128 7.83 0.42 8.20
C PHE A 128 9.20 -0.09 7.76
N TYR A 129 10.26 0.29 8.43
CA TYR A 129 11.58 -0.26 8.17
C TYR A 129 11.65 -1.75 8.53
N THR A 130 11.00 -2.16 9.63
CA THR A 130 10.83 -3.58 9.97
C THR A 130 10.06 -4.32 8.89
N MET A 131 8.97 -3.74 8.39
CA MET A 131 8.17 -4.29 7.31
C MET A 131 8.99 -4.44 6.02
N LEU A 132 9.69 -3.38 5.60
CA LEU A 132 10.52 -3.37 4.39
C LEU A 132 11.72 -4.33 4.49
N ASP A 133 12.30 -4.52 5.68
CA ASP A 133 13.36 -5.51 5.90
C ASP A 133 12.85 -6.96 5.85
N LYS A 134 11.55 -7.17 6.13
CA LYS A 134 10.95 -8.51 6.27
C LYS A 134 10.30 -9.03 4.98
N TYR A 135 9.73 -8.15 4.16
CA TYR A 135 8.93 -8.51 2.99
C TYR A 135 9.58 -8.01 1.70
N ASP A 136 9.52 -8.82 0.66
CA ASP A 136 10.03 -8.47 -0.68
C ASP A 136 8.89 -7.89 -1.53
N PHE A 137 9.05 -6.66 -1.98
CA PHE A 137 8.14 -5.99 -2.89
C PHE A 137 8.66 -5.97 -4.35
N GLY A 138 9.68 -6.75 -4.67
CA GLY A 138 10.24 -6.84 -6.00
C GLY A 138 9.21 -7.12 -7.09
N GLY A 139 9.33 -6.44 -8.23
CA GLY A 139 8.41 -6.53 -9.37
C GLY A 139 7.09 -5.79 -9.21
N LYS A 140 6.77 -5.22 -8.03
CA LYS A 140 5.53 -4.47 -7.77
C LYS A 140 5.71 -2.98 -8.06
N THR A 141 4.60 -2.29 -8.30
CA THR A 141 4.54 -0.82 -8.27
C THR A 141 4.28 -0.36 -6.84
N LEU A 142 5.17 0.48 -6.30
CA LEU A 142 5.02 1.07 -4.97
C LEU A 142 4.63 2.55 -5.09
N VAL A 143 3.64 2.94 -4.33
CA VAL A 143 3.07 4.29 -4.31
C VAL A 143 3.10 4.82 -2.89
N ALA A 144 3.90 5.84 -2.63
CA ALA A 144 3.94 6.49 -1.33
C ALA A 144 2.72 7.41 -1.13
N PHE A 145 2.16 7.41 0.08
CA PHE A 145 1.19 8.43 0.49
C PHE A 145 1.41 8.82 1.96
N ASN A 146 1.01 10.02 2.33
CA ASN A 146 1.19 10.48 3.70
C ASN A 146 0.18 11.52 4.15
N THR A 147 0.14 11.69 5.48
CA THR A 147 -0.42 12.90 6.10
C THR A 147 0.65 13.59 6.93
N ASN A 148 0.64 14.92 6.92
CA ASN A 148 1.63 15.73 7.64
C ASN A 148 1.02 17.03 8.19
N GLY A 149 1.74 17.68 9.09
CA GLY A 149 1.37 18.97 9.69
C GLY A 149 1.82 20.19 8.89
N GLY A 150 2.13 20.05 7.60
CA GLY A 150 2.65 21.12 6.74
C GLY A 150 4.14 20.95 6.39
N SER A 151 4.75 19.81 6.73
CA SER A 151 6.16 19.52 6.42
C SER A 151 6.39 18.93 5.01
N GLY A 152 5.31 18.57 4.32
CA GLY A 152 5.38 17.79 3.09
C GLY A 152 5.79 16.32 3.32
N PRO A 153 6.05 15.55 2.24
CA PRO A 153 6.26 14.10 2.28
C PRO A 153 7.62 13.68 2.83
N GLY A 154 8.52 14.60 3.12
CA GLY A 154 9.87 14.27 3.58
C GLY A 154 10.65 13.42 2.57
N VAL A 155 11.32 12.37 3.06
CA VAL A 155 12.14 11.47 2.23
C VAL A 155 11.48 10.13 1.92
N MET A 156 10.17 9.98 2.16
CA MET A 156 9.45 8.70 2.09
C MET A 156 9.62 7.97 0.75
N VAL A 157 9.52 8.66 -0.39
CA VAL A 157 9.78 8.07 -1.71
C VAL A 157 11.20 7.55 -1.84
N GLY A 158 12.18 8.34 -1.37
CA GLY A 158 13.59 7.94 -1.35
C GLY A 158 13.86 6.72 -0.47
N THR A 159 13.15 6.63 0.66
CA THR A 159 13.21 5.47 1.56
C THR A 159 12.72 4.20 0.87
N LEU A 160 11.56 4.24 0.18
CA LEU A 160 11.07 3.10 -0.59
C LEU A 160 12.03 2.69 -1.70
N LYS A 161 12.55 3.63 -2.49
CA LYS A 161 13.52 3.34 -3.56
C LYS A 161 14.79 2.68 -3.05
N LYS A 162 15.26 3.10 -1.88
CA LYS A 162 16.46 2.53 -1.26
C LYS A 162 16.20 1.14 -0.70
N ALA A 163 15.06 0.92 -0.05
CA ALA A 163 14.71 -0.35 0.56
C ALA A 163 14.34 -1.41 -0.48
N GLU A 164 13.66 -1.00 -1.55
CA GLU A 164 13.07 -1.89 -2.56
C GLU A 164 13.61 -1.60 -3.98
N PRO A 165 14.89 -1.84 -4.24
CA PRO A 165 15.52 -1.50 -5.51
C PRO A 165 14.97 -2.29 -6.70
N ASN A 166 14.31 -3.42 -6.45
CA ASN A 166 13.69 -4.29 -7.46
C ASN A 166 12.20 -3.96 -7.70
N ALA A 167 11.62 -3.03 -6.96
CA ALA A 167 10.26 -2.53 -7.16
C ALA A 167 10.26 -1.28 -8.06
N LYS A 168 9.13 -1.03 -8.72
CA LYS A 168 8.89 0.23 -9.44
C LYS A 168 8.28 1.24 -8.48
N VAL A 169 9.08 2.07 -7.83
CA VAL A 169 8.60 3.12 -6.95
C VAL A 169 8.20 4.35 -7.76
N LEU A 170 6.96 4.83 -7.57
CA LEU A 170 6.49 6.07 -8.19
C LEU A 170 7.29 7.26 -7.65
N ASP A 171 7.69 8.19 -8.54
CA ASP A 171 8.51 9.35 -8.18
C ASP A 171 7.76 10.40 -7.36
N ASP A 172 6.44 10.38 -7.44
CA ASP A 172 5.53 11.28 -6.76
C ASP A 172 4.90 10.63 -5.53
N CYS A 173 4.48 11.43 -4.56
CA CYS A 173 3.84 11.02 -3.32
C CYS A 173 2.46 11.68 -3.20
N LEU A 174 1.42 10.92 -2.89
CA LEU A 174 0.13 11.52 -2.52
C LEU A 174 0.26 12.15 -1.13
N ASP A 175 0.47 13.44 -1.11
CA ASP A 175 0.77 14.24 0.07
C ASP A 175 -0.46 15.06 0.51
N ILE A 176 -1.03 14.74 1.67
CA ILE A 176 -2.23 15.39 2.19
C ILE A 176 -1.94 16.01 3.56
N SER A 177 -2.22 17.30 3.71
CA SER A 177 -2.10 17.92 5.03
C SER A 177 -3.12 17.33 6.02
N SER A 178 -2.75 17.22 7.29
CA SER A 178 -3.62 16.68 8.34
C SER A 178 -4.93 17.45 8.48
N SER A 179 -4.94 18.74 8.18
CA SER A 179 -6.14 19.58 8.20
C SER A 179 -7.12 19.29 7.06
N GLN A 180 -6.65 18.69 5.97
CA GLN A 180 -7.45 18.36 4.78
C GLN A 180 -7.79 16.86 4.69
N SER A 181 -7.20 16.04 5.55
CA SER A 181 -7.29 14.59 5.44
C SER A 181 -8.70 14.03 5.47
N LYS A 182 -9.62 14.68 6.22
CA LYS A 182 -11.01 14.24 6.37
C LYS A 182 -11.97 14.70 5.26
N SER A 183 -11.44 15.30 4.20
CA SER A 183 -12.16 15.78 3.01
C SER A 183 -11.32 15.56 1.74
N CYS A 184 -10.41 14.60 1.75
CA CYS A 184 -9.43 14.43 0.68
C CYS A 184 -9.92 13.57 -0.51
N ASP A 185 -11.14 13.02 -0.49
CA ASP A 185 -11.63 12.08 -1.52
C ASP A 185 -11.47 12.62 -2.95
N GLY A 186 -11.81 13.89 -3.17
CA GLY A 186 -11.65 14.54 -4.47
C GLY A 186 -10.19 14.67 -4.89
N ALA A 187 -9.31 15.05 -3.95
CA ALA A 187 -7.88 15.18 -4.19
C ALA A 187 -7.25 13.81 -4.48
N VAL A 188 -7.63 12.76 -3.72
CA VAL A 188 -7.22 11.36 -3.94
C VAL A 188 -7.56 10.92 -5.36
N LYS A 189 -8.82 11.05 -5.77
CA LYS A 189 -9.27 10.66 -7.12
C LYS A 189 -8.54 11.43 -8.22
N THR A 190 -8.37 12.72 -8.05
CA THR A 190 -7.65 13.56 -9.01
C THR A 190 -6.20 13.13 -9.15
N TRP A 191 -5.51 12.89 -8.03
CA TRP A 191 -4.12 12.47 -8.03
C TRP A 191 -3.96 11.07 -8.64
N LEU A 192 -4.79 10.10 -8.25
CA LEU A 192 -4.78 8.73 -8.79
C LEU A 192 -5.06 8.71 -10.30
N ASN A 193 -6.01 9.53 -10.77
CA ASN A 193 -6.31 9.65 -12.20
C ASN A 193 -5.12 10.20 -12.98
N ALA A 194 -4.44 11.23 -12.47
CA ALA A 194 -3.25 11.81 -13.11
C ALA A 194 -2.11 10.79 -13.28
N HIS A 195 -2.04 9.77 -12.41
CA HIS A 195 -1.05 8.70 -12.44
C HIS A 195 -1.58 7.39 -13.08
N SER A 196 -2.80 7.38 -13.64
CA SER A 196 -3.44 6.19 -14.23
C SER A 196 -3.58 5.02 -13.23
N LEU A 197 -3.88 5.33 -11.98
CA LEU A 197 -3.97 4.39 -10.85
C LEU A 197 -5.41 4.16 -10.34
N LEU A 198 -6.42 4.82 -10.91
CA LEU A 198 -7.83 4.56 -10.58
C LEU A 198 -8.26 3.17 -11.02
N ALA A 199 -9.15 2.55 -10.23
CA ALA A 199 -9.86 1.36 -10.69
C ALA A 199 -10.62 1.65 -11.99
N LYS A 200 -10.63 0.67 -12.89
CA LYS A 200 -11.31 0.75 -14.20
C LYS A 200 -12.75 0.29 -14.08
#